data_63b23a9b810c64506888585ec8576e76
#
_entry.id   63b23a9b810c64506888585ec8576e76
#
_cell.length_a   1.000
_cell.length_b   1.000
_cell.length_c   1.000
_cell.angle_alpha   90.00
_cell.angle_beta   90.00
_cell.angle_gamma   90.00
#
_symmetry.space_group_name_H-M   'P 1'
#
loop_
_entity.id
_entity.type
_entity.pdbx_description
1 polymer ?
#
loop_
_entity_poly.entity_id
_entity_poly.type
_entity_poly.pdbx_seq_one_letter_code
_entity_poly.pdbx_strand_id
1 'polypeptide(L)'
;MKPTTGLLVLLLITAGGGSHAAPAKKKLLAIGEEKGYRHESVSHGLATIERLGRETGLWDTFIRTDTEPLTKKKLEFNAKNLNDFDAVLFYTGGNLEMDEQQKADFLSFVHDDGKGFIGVHSATITFTNWPEYGEMIGGYFDEHPWGTFKAPIIVEDPKFPGMQQWPHDFWFEDEIYQEKNYSRDKCRVLMRLDPAKLDLKNPKVHREDHDFAVTWAKMYGKGRVYYSTLGHRDESWDRPEIQKMYIEAIKWAMGLVDADVTPRPLP
;
A
#
# COMPACT_ATOMS: atom_id res chain seq x y z
N MET A 1 -32.71 15.95 77.99
CA MET A 1 -31.90 15.22 76.96
C MET A 1 -32.72 15.16 75.67
N LYS A 2 -32.29 15.93 74.70
CA LYS A 2 -32.93 15.92 73.37
C LYS A 2 -32.06 15.07 72.39
N PRO A 3 -32.64 14.16 71.52
CA PRO A 3 -31.85 13.45 70.57
C PRO A 3 -31.63 14.29 69.30
N THR A 4 -30.38 14.41 68.90
CA THR A 4 -29.95 15.05 67.65
C THR A 4 -30.08 14.01 66.47
N THR A 5 -30.96 14.32 65.56
CA THR A 5 -31.15 13.53 64.35
C THR A 5 -30.09 13.94 63.29
N GLY A 6 -29.14 13.06 63.01
CA GLY A 6 -28.16 13.29 61.98
C GLY A 6 -28.76 12.94 60.59
N LEU A 7 -28.72 13.91 59.68
CA LEU A 7 -29.18 13.76 58.30
C LEU A 7 -28.01 13.18 57.47
N LEU A 8 -28.17 11.94 56.99
CA LEU A 8 -27.18 11.29 56.10
C LEU A 8 -27.47 11.73 54.66
N VAL A 9 -26.62 12.57 54.08
CA VAL A 9 -26.71 12.97 52.68
C VAL A 9 -26.00 11.91 51.85
N LEU A 10 -26.76 11.14 51.09
CA LEU A 10 -26.24 10.16 50.13
C LEU A 10 -25.91 10.86 48.81
N LEU A 11 -24.60 11.05 48.53
CA LEU A 11 -24.13 11.57 47.25
C LEU A 11 -24.22 10.44 46.21
N LEU A 12 -25.19 10.49 45.28
CA LEU A 12 -25.25 9.67 44.08
C LEU A 12 -24.23 10.21 43.06
N ILE A 13 -23.10 9.54 42.93
CA ILE A 13 -22.14 9.77 41.82
C ILE A 13 -22.71 9.03 40.60
N THR A 14 -23.34 9.77 39.70
CA THR A 14 -23.69 9.25 38.37
C THR A 14 -22.41 9.19 37.54
N ALA A 15 -21.81 8.03 37.41
CA ALA A 15 -20.77 7.77 36.44
C ALA A 15 -21.36 7.86 35.03
N GLY A 16 -21.23 9.00 34.39
CA GLY A 16 -21.54 9.20 32.98
C GLY A 16 -20.58 8.38 32.13
N GLY A 17 -20.95 7.14 31.82
CA GLY A 17 -20.24 6.31 30.83
C GLY A 17 -20.45 6.91 29.44
N GLY A 18 -19.54 7.77 29.00
CA GLY A 18 -19.47 8.18 27.60
C GLY A 18 -19.16 6.97 26.75
N SER A 19 -20.17 6.41 26.09
CA SER A 19 -19.95 5.43 25.03
C SER A 19 -19.18 6.12 23.90
N HIS A 20 -17.85 5.99 23.89
CA HIS A 20 -17.07 6.32 22.71
C HIS A 20 -17.39 5.25 21.65
N ALA A 21 -18.22 5.62 20.68
CA ALA A 21 -18.40 4.79 19.48
C ALA A 21 -17.01 4.51 18.91
N ALA A 22 -16.71 3.25 18.62
CA ALA A 22 -15.46 2.90 17.92
C ALA A 22 -15.37 3.72 16.62
N PRO A 23 -14.19 4.24 16.26
CA PRO A 23 -14.03 4.99 15.03
C PRO A 23 -14.53 4.14 13.84
N ALA A 24 -15.25 4.78 12.93
CA ALA A 24 -15.76 4.09 11.74
C ALA A 24 -14.59 3.46 10.96
N LYS A 25 -14.76 2.20 10.56
CA LYS A 25 -13.76 1.51 9.74
C LYS A 25 -13.51 2.27 8.45
N LYS A 26 -12.26 2.29 8.03
CA LYS A 26 -11.85 2.78 6.72
C LYS A 26 -12.34 1.85 5.61
N LYS A 27 -12.36 2.31 4.37
CA LYS A 27 -12.79 1.52 3.21
C LYS A 27 -11.68 1.46 2.17
N LEU A 28 -11.28 0.24 1.80
CA LEU A 28 -10.28 -0.06 0.78
C LEU A 28 -10.95 -0.61 -0.47
N LEU A 29 -10.71 0.02 -1.60
CA LEU A 29 -11.00 -0.57 -2.91
C LEU A 29 -9.76 -1.33 -3.38
N ALA A 30 -9.84 -2.65 -3.50
CA ALA A 30 -8.75 -3.50 -3.96
C ALA A 30 -9.06 -4.04 -5.35
N ILE A 31 -8.21 -3.73 -6.32
CA ILE A 31 -8.41 -4.14 -7.73
C ILE A 31 -7.36 -5.15 -8.13
N GLY A 32 -7.83 -6.29 -8.70
CA GLY A 32 -7.02 -7.39 -9.20
C GLY A 32 -7.30 -7.68 -10.68
N GLU A 33 -7.28 -6.65 -11.52
CA GLU A 33 -7.44 -6.80 -12.97
C GLU A 33 -6.07 -6.91 -13.65
N GLU A 34 -5.88 -7.94 -14.48
CA GLU A 34 -4.65 -8.14 -15.24
C GLU A 34 -4.94 -8.32 -16.72
N LYS A 35 -4.25 -7.53 -17.53
CA LYS A 35 -4.24 -7.59 -19.02
C LYS A 35 -2.82 -7.97 -19.47
N GLY A 36 -2.63 -9.16 -19.98
CA GLY A 36 -1.32 -9.70 -20.36
C GLY A 36 -0.89 -10.84 -19.45
N TYR A 37 0.28 -10.75 -18.84
CA TYR A 37 0.72 -11.77 -17.88
C TYR A 37 -0.20 -11.76 -16.65
N ARG A 38 -0.58 -12.95 -16.20
CA ARG A 38 -1.47 -13.14 -15.04
C ARG A 38 -0.73 -13.81 -13.92
N HIS A 39 -0.63 -13.12 -12.79
CA HIS A 39 -0.01 -13.65 -11.59
C HIS A 39 -1.03 -14.49 -10.82
N GLU A 40 -0.71 -15.75 -10.55
CA GLU A 40 -1.59 -16.64 -9.78
C GLU A 40 -1.83 -16.11 -8.36
N SER A 41 -0.84 -15.44 -7.79
CA SER A 41 -0.87 -14.87 -6.44
C SER A 41 -1.85 -13.68 -6.26
N VAL A 42 -2.40 -13.08 -7.32
CA VAL A 42 -3.34 -11.94 -7.20
C VAL A 42 -4.55 -12.30 -6.34
N SER A 43 -5.15 -13.46 -6.60
CA SER A 43 -6.35 -13.89 -5.85
C SER A 43 -6.03 -14.16 -4.38
N HIS A 44 -4.89 -14.81 -4.09
CA HIS A 44 -4.45 -15.08 -2.73
C HIS A 44 -4.09 -13.80 -1.98
N GLY A 45 -3.37 -12.88 -2.63
CA GLY A 45 -3.03 -11.58 -2.07
C GLY A 45 -4.24 -10.73 -1.72
N LEU A 46 -5.21 -10.62 -2.63
CA LEU A 46 -6.44 -9.86 -2.38
C LEU A 46 -7.28 -10.47 -1.26
N ALA A 47 -7.40 -11.81 -1.22
CA ALA A 47 -8.08 -12.50 -0.13
C ALA A 47 -7.38 -12.29 1.22
N THR A 48 -6.04 -12.29 1.22
CA THR A 48 -5.25 -11.99 2.41
C THR A 48 -5.49 -10.55 2.89
N ILE A 49 -5.47 -9.55 2.00
CA ILE A 49 -5.76 -8.15 2.35
C ILE A 49 -7.18 -7.99 2.93
N GLU A 50 -8.17 -8.68 2.36
CA GLU A 50 -9.55 -8.68 2.93
C GLU A 50 -9.54 -9.26 4.34
N ARG A 51 -8.98 -10.44 4.51
CA ARG A 51 -8.88 -11.12 5.81
C ARG A 51 -8.20 -10.23 6.86
N LEU A 52 -7.07 -9.60 6.52
CA LEU A 52 -6.33 -8.71 7.42
C LEU A 52 -7.16 -7.48 7.84
N GLY A 53 -7.92 -6.89 6.92
CA GLY A 53 -8.85 -5.78 7.25
C GLY A 53 -9.91 -6.21 8.25
N ARG A 54 -10.52 -7.37 8.03
CA ARG A 54 -11.54 -7.95 8.90
C ARG A 54 -10.98 -8.34 10.27
N GLU A 55 -9.83 -9.00 10.33
CA GLU A 55 -9.18 -9.45 11.57
C GLU A 55 -8.70 -8.29 12.45
N THR A 56 -8.12 -7.25 11.82
CA THR A 56 -7.67 -6.05 12.54
C THR A 56 -8.80 -5.11 12.91
N GLY A 57 -9.95 -5.19 12.21
CA GLY A 57 -11.08 -4.28 12.37
C GLY A 57 -10.81 -2.85 11.89
N LEU A 58 -9.70 -2.60 11.15
CA LEU A 58 -9.27 -1.26 10.76
C LEU A 58 -9.93 -0.77 9.47
N TRP A 59 -10.20 -1.69 8.52
CA TRP A 59 -10.85 -1.35 7.26
C TRP A 59 -11.74 -2.48 6.75
N ASP A 60 -12.70 -2.13 5.90
CA ASP A 60 -13.46 -3.05 5.08
C ASP A 60 -12.90 -3.02 3.65
N THR A 61 -12.62 -4.21 3.08
CA THR A 61 -12.09 -4.34 1.71
C THR A 61 -13.21 -4.64 0.72
N PHE A 62 -13.21 -3.93 -0.40
CA PHE A 62 -14.08 -4.14 -1.55
C PHE A 62 -13.21 -4.60 -2.71
N ILE A 63 -13.26 -5.90 -3.04
CA ILE A 63 -12.47 -6.49 -4.13
C ILE A 63 -13.23 -6.32 -5.45
N ARG A 64 -12.51 -5.84 -6.48
CA ARG A 64 -13.02 -5.72 -7.85
C ARG A 64 -11.99 -6.27 -8.84
N THR A 65 -12.51 -6.75 -9.96
CA THR A 65 -11.73 -7.29 -11.09
C THR A 65 -11.92 -6.45 -12.36
N ASP A 66 -12.32 -5.20 -12.17
CA ASP A 66 -12.55 -4.19 -13.20
C ASP A 66 -12.26 -2.79 -12.66
N THR A 67 -12.14 -1.81 -13.56
CA THR A 67 -11.87 -0.41 -13.26
C THR A 67 -13.12 0.46 -13.17
N GLU A 68 -14.34 -0.11 -13.30
CA GLU A 68 -15.59 0.66 -13.28
C GLU A 68 -15.71 1.61 -12.07
N PRO A 69 -15.34 1.21 -10.83
CA PRO A 69 -15.45 2.09 -9.67
C PRO A 69 -14.46 3.25 -9.62
N LEU A 70 -13.44 3.28 -10.50
CA LEU A 70 -12.40 4.31 -10.53
C LEU A 70 -12.92 5.62 -11.15
N THR A 71 -14.02 6.13 -10.65
CA THR A 71 -14.62 7.42 -11.03
C THR A 71 -15.30 8.07 -9.83
N LYS A 72 -15.46 9.39 -9.88
CA LYS A 72 -16.26 10.16 -8.92
C LYS A 72 -17.71 10.34 -9.38
N LYS A 73 -18.03 9.94 -10.61
CA LYS A 73 -19.39 9.97 -11.14
C LYS A 73 -20.25 8.89 -10.51
N LYS A 74 -21.54 9.19 -10.37
CA LYS A 74 -22.53 8.18 -9.97
C LYS A 74 -22.62 7.11 -11.05
N LEU A 75 -22.46 5.86 -10.64
CA LEU A 75 -22.58 4.70 -11.51
C LEU A 75 -24.05 4.23 -11.60
N GLU A 76 -24.41 3.66 -12.75
CA GLU A 76 -25.78 3.21 -12.99
C GLU A 76 -26.10 1.93 -12.20
N PHE A 77 -25.20 0.94 -12.24
CA PHE A 77 -25.41 -0.38 -11.67
C PHE A 77 -24.58 -0.65 -10.42
N ASN A 78 -23.62 0.21 -10.09
CA ASN A 78 -22.76 0.05 -8.94
C ASN A 78 -23.04 1.15 -7.92
N ALA A 79 -23.29 0.73 -6.69
CA ALA A 79 -23.60 1.67 -5.61
C ALA A 79 -22.38 2.44 -5.09
N LYS A 80 -21.15 2.01 -5.44
CA LYS A 80 -19.91 2.57 -4.90
C LYS A 80 -18.96 3.03 -6.01
N ASN A 81 -18.37 4.19 -5.77
CA ASN A 81 -17.31 4.78 -6.61
C ASN A 81 -16.20 5.35 -5.71
N LEU A 82 -15.22 6.08 -6.27
CA LEU A 82 -14.09 6.62 -5.51
C LEU A 82 -14.50 7.44 -4.27
N ASN A 83 -15.66 8.12 -4.30
CA ASN A 83 -16.12 8.92 -3.16
C ASN A 83 -16.42 8.09 -1.90
N ASP A 84 -16.60 6.78 -2.05
CA ASP A 84 -16.91 5.86 -0.94
C ASP A 84 -15.65 5.31 -0.25
N PHE A 85 -14.45 5.54 -0.79
CA PHE A 85 -13.22 4.88 -0.34
C PHE A 85 -12.21 5.85 0.29
N ASP A 86 -11.35 5.30 1.15
CA ASP A 86 -10.24 6.00 1.78
C ASP A 86 -8.91 5.71 1.11
N ALA A 87 -8.81 4.57 0.43
CA ALA A 87 -7.64 4.19 -0.35
C ALA A 87 -8.01 3.22 -1.47
N VAL A 88 -7.14 3.16 -2.49
CA VAL A 88 -7.18 2.18 -3.57
C VAL A 88 -5.91 1.33 -3.50
N LEU A 89 -6.07 0.01 -3.62
CA LEU A 89 -4.96 -0.93 -3.76
C LEU A 89 -5.02 -1.56 -5.15
N PHE A 90 -3.90 -1.50 -5.86
CA PHE A 90 -3.71 -2.18 -7.14
C PHE A 90 -2.78 -3.39 -6.97
N TYR A 91 -3.31 -4.54 -7.30
CA TYR A 91 -2.54 -5.73 -7.65
C TYR A 91 -2.91 -6.09 -9.09
N THR A 92 -2.51 -5.23 -10.00
CA THR A 92 -2.99 -5.17 -11.39
C THR A 92 -1.81 -5.25 -12.35
N GLY A 93 -2.09 -5.54 -13.62
CA GLY A 93 -1.06 -5.55 -14.66
C GLY A 93 -1.62 -5.22 -16.04
N GLY A 94 -0.81 -4.56 -16.86
CA GLY A 94 -1.14 -4.19 -18.24
C GLY A 94 -1.98 -2.91 -18.36
N ASN A 95 -2.36 -2.57 -19.58
CA ASN A 95 -3.16 -1.38 -19.85
C ASN A 95 -4.64 -1.70 -19.64
N LEU A 96 -5.14 -1.38 -18.45
CA LEU A 96 -6.54 -1.52 -18.09
C LEU A 96 -7.40 -0.50 -18.85
N GLU A 97 -8.69 -0.81 -19.01
CA GLU A 97 -9.62 0.07 -19.70
C GLU A 97 -10.14 1.16 -18.75
N MET A 98 -9.74 2.40 -19.00
CA MET A 98 -10.25 3.60 -18.31
C MET A 98 -10.44 4.72 -19.32
N ASP A 99 -11.57 5.41 -19.23
CA ASP A 99 -11.77 6.64 -19.97
C ASP A 99 -10.98 7.81 -19.35
N GLU A 100 -10.89 8.94 -20.06
CA GLU A 100 -10.13 10.11 -19.61
C GLU A 100 -10.70 10.71 -18.32
N GLN A 101 -12.01 10.58 -18.09
CA GLN A 101 -12.63 11.05 -16.86
C GLN A 101 -12.26 10.15 -15.67
N GLN A 102 -12.25 8.85 -15.85
CA GLN A 102 -11.81 7.90 -14.83
C GLN A 102 -10.35 8.15 -14.45
N LYS A 103 -9.48 8.37 -15.44
CA LYS A 103 -8.07 8.72 -15.21
C LYS A 103 -7.93 10.01 -14.41
N ALA A 104 -8.66 11.06 -14.78
CA ALA A 104 -8.66 12.34 -14.06
C ALA A 104 -9.21 12.17 -12.63
N ASP A 105 -10.32 11.46 -12.46
CA ASP A 105 -10.94 11.20 -11.16
C ASP A 105 -9.99 10.41 -10.24
N PHE A 106 -9.31 9.39 -10.78
CA PHE A 106 -8.38 8.56 -10.02
C PHE A 106 -7.13 9.34 -9.58
N LEU A 107 -6.52 10.13 -10.46
CA LEU A 107 -5.39 10.97 -10.06
C LEU A 107 -5.80 12.00 -9.02
N SER A 108 -6.94 12.68 -9.21
CA SER A 108 -7.43 13.70 -8.26
C SER A 108 -7.87 13.09 -6.93
N PHE A 109 -8.33 11.84 -6.90
CA PHE A 109 -8.61 11.10 -5.66
C PHE A 109 -7.37 11.01 -4.76
N VAL A 110 -6.21 10.71 -5.36
CA VAL A 110 -4.95 10.66 -4.61
C VAL A 110 -4.40 12.07 -4.39
N HIS A 111 -4.23 12.83 -5.47
CA HIS A 111 -3.51 14.10 -5.44
C HIS A 111 -4.24 15.20 -4.64
N ASP A 112 -5.52 15.41 -4.94
CA ASP A 112 -6.28 16.56 -4.43
C ASP A 112 -7.10 16.21 -3.19
N ASP A 113 -7.74 15.04 -3.16
CA ASP A 113 -8.56 14.59 -2.04
C ASP A 113 -7.72 14.00 -0.90
N GLY A 114 -6.42 13.75 -1.14
CA GLY A 114 -5.48 13.25 -0.13
C GLY A 114 -5.72 11.80 0.28
N LYS A 115 -6.32 11.01 -0.61
CA LYS A 115 -6.59 9.60 -0.38
C LYS A 115 -5.36 8.73 -0.63
N GLY A 116 -5.39 7.48 -0.14
CA GLY A 116 -4.27 6.56 -0.24
C GLY A 116 -4.23 5.77 -1.54
N PHE A 117 -3.01 5.45 -1.99
CA PHE A 117 -2.77 4.46 -3.04
C PHE A 117 -1.72 3.45 -2.60
N ILE A 118 -1.99 2.17 -2.84
CA ILE A 118 -1.08 1.07 -2.54
C ILE A 118 -0.87 0.26 -3.83
N GLY A 119 0.35 0.21 -4.35
CA GLY A 119 0.74 -0.64 -5.46
C GLY A 119 1.42 -1.92 -4.95
N VAL A 120 1.00 -3.04 -5.48
CA VAL A 120 1.56 -4.37 -5.17
C VAL A 120 2.17 -4.93 -6.43
N HIS A 121 3.42 -5.35 -6.36
CA HIS A 121 4.15 -6.12 -7.37
C HIS A 121 3.90 -5.60 -8.80
N SER A 122 3.03 -6.26 -9.56
CA SER A 122 2.70 -5.93 -10.95
C SER A 122 2.01 -4.58 -11.16
N ALA A 123 1.70 -3.83 -10.10
CA ALA A 123 1.14 -2.49 -10.24
C ALA A 123 2.02 -1.53 -11.06
N THR A 124 3.35 -1.73 -11.10
CA THR A 124 4.26 -0.95 -11.96
C THR A 124 4.26 -1.39 -13.43
N ILE A 125 3.64 -2.54 -13.75
CA ILE A 125 3.36 -2.96 -15.15
C ILE A 125 2.05 -2.34 -15.64
N THR A 126 1.24 -1.77 -14.76
CA THR A 126 -0.07 -1.18 -15.09
C THR A 126 0.13 0.17 -15.79
N PHE A 127 -0.68 0.45 -16.82
CA PHE A 127 -0.73 1.74 -17.51
C PHE A 127 0.64 2.26 -17.99
N THR A 128 1.48 1.42 -18.55
CA THR A 128 2.83 1.79 -19.00
C THR A 128 2.87 2.89 -20.06
N ASN A 129 1.71 3.23 -20.64
CA ASN A 129 1.51 4.32 -21.60
C ASN A 129 0.85 5.57 -20.98
N TRP A 130 0.72 5.65 -19.67
CA TRP A 130 0.11 6.79 -18.95
C TRP A 130 1.12 7.41 -17.97
N PRO A 131 1.90 8.43 -18.41
CA PRO A 131 3.01 9.01 -17.63
C PRO A 131 2.63 9.51 -16.24
N GLU A 132 1.43 10.08 -16.09
CA GLU A 132 0.96 10.61 -14.80
C GLU A 132 0.72 9.51 -13.77
N TYR A 133 0.30 8.33 -14.20
CA TYR A 133 0.24 7.15 -13.32
C TYR A 133 1.64 6.73 -12.88
N GLY A 134 2.62 6.70 -13.80
CA GLY A 134 4.01 6.40 -13.47
C GLY A 134 4.60 7.40 -12.49
N GLU A 135 4.28 8.68 -12.63
CA GLU A 135 4.68 9.71 -11.68
C GLU A 135 4.05 9.49 -10.30
N MET A 136 2.78 9.14 -10.25
CA MET A 136 2.05 8.84 -9.02
C MET A 136 2.67 7.64 -8.30
N ILE A 137 2.80 6.48 -8.96
CA ILE A 137 3.31 5.25 -8.34
C ILE A 137 4.82 5.32 -8.07
N GLY A 138 5.59 6.08 -8.84
CA GLY A 138 7.02 6.33 -8.62
C GLY A 138 7.97 5.65 -9.58
N GLY A 139 7.49 4.88 -10.54
CA GLY A 139 8.26 4.19 -11.56
C GLY A 139 7.44 3.19 -12.35
N TYR A 140 8.04 2.60 -13.35
CA TYR A 140 7.46 1.52 -14.14
C TYR A 140 8.39 0.32 -14.18
N PHE A 141 7.81 -0.85 -14.24
CA PHE A 141 8.56 -2.08 -14.52
C PHE A 141 9.43 -1.91 -15.76
N ASP A 142 10.67 -2.32 -15.63
CA ASP A 142 11.61 -2.43 -16.73
C ASP A 142 11.96 -3.89 -17.02
N GLU A 143 12.44 -4.60 -16.00
CA GLU A 143 12.83 -6.01 -16.12
C GLU A 143 12.86 -6.67 -14.73
N HIS A 144 12.92 -7.99 -14.70
CA HIS A 144 13.21 -8.82 -13.51
C HIS A 144 14.50 -9.63 -13.76
N PRO A 145 15.70 -9.01 -13.65
CA PRO A 145 16.95 -9.61 -14.14
C PRO A 145 17.26 -10.98 -13.56
N TRP A 146 16.82 -11.23 -12.33
CA TRP A 146 17.11 -12.48 -11.60
C TRP A 146 15.92 -13.43 -11.54
N GLY A 147 14.75 -13.08 -12.11
CA GLY A 147 13.50 -13.84 -12.00
C GLY A 147 13.07 -14.02 -10.54
N THR A 148 12.42 -15.13 -10.24
CA THR A 148 12.16 -15.52 -8.85
C THR A 148 13.44 -16.08 -8.25
N PHE A 149 13.94 -15.46 -7.18
CA PHE A 149 15.21 -15.83 -6.56
C PHE A 149 15.23 -15.49 -5.08
N LYS A 150 16.23 -16.01 -4.39
CA LYS A 150 16.50 -15.62 -3.00
C LYS A 150 17.20 -14.26 -3.01
N ALA A 151 16.40 -13.21 -2.88
CA ALA A 151 16.81 -11.82 -2.98
C ALA A 151 17.52 -11.34 -1.71
N PRO A 152 18.71 -10.71 -1.82
CA PRO A 152 19.37 -10.06 -0.70
C PRO A 152 18.76 -8.66 -0.49
N ILE A 153 18.00 -8.48 0.57
CA ILE A 153 17.29 -7.23 0.84
C ILE A 153 17.91 -6.50 2.04
N ILE A 154 18.04 -5.19 1.91
CA ILE A 154 18.44 -4.26 2.97
C ILE A 154 17.24 -3.39 3.33
N VAL A 155 16.95 -3.27 4.63
CA VAL A 155 15.98 -2.30 5.17
C VAL A 155 16.68 -0.97 5.38
N GLU A 156 16.32 0.03 4.58
CA GLU A 156 16.91 1.38 4.68
C GLU A 156 16.21 2.26 5.72
N ASP A 157 14.91 2.06 5.91
CA ASP A 157 14.15 2.84 6.88
C ASP A 157 13.42 1.96 7.91
N PRO A 158 14.12 1.49 8.93
CA PRO A 158 13.52 0.66 9.97
C PRO A 158 12.51 1.44 10.86
N LYS A 159 12.40 2.76 10.70
CA LYS A 159 11.43 3.58 11.45
C LYS A 159 10.08 3.67 10.76
N PHE A 160 10.01 3.41 9.46
CA PHE A 160 8.74 3.42 8.75
C PHE A 160 7.82 2.30 9.26
N PRO A 161 6.49 2.54 9.41
CA PRO A 161 5.55 1.51 9.85
C PRO A 161 5.63 0.24 8.99
N GLY A 162 5.71 -0.92 9.62
CA GLY A 162 5.84 -2.20 8.93
C GLY A 162 7.26 -2.60 8.52
N MET A 163 8.28 -1.80 8.89
CA MET A 163 9.69 -2.16 8.63
C MET A 163 10.39 -2.71 9.88
N GLN A 164 9.87 -2.47 11.09
CA GLN A 164 10.51 -2.81 12.37
C GLN A 164 10.68 -4.32 12.62
N GLN A 165 9.86 -5.16 11.98
CA GLN A 165 9.94 -6.62 12.16
C GLN A 165 11.01 -7.28 11.30
N TRP A 166 11.59 -6.56 10.37
CA TRP A 166 12.62 -7.07 9.49
C TRP A 166 14.01 -6.84 10.08
N PRO A 167 14.94 -7.82 9.96
CA PRO A 167 16.36 -7.56 10.18
C PRO A 167 16.86 -6.47 9.22
N HIS A 168 17.96 -5.79 9.57
CA HIS A 168 18.56 -4.79 8.70
C HIS A 168 18.88 -5.33 7.30
N ASP A 169 19.42 -6.56 7.23
CA ASP A 169 19.67 -7.29 6.00
C ASP A 169 19.14 -8.73 6.14
N PHE A 170 18.49 -9.21 5.10
CA PHE A 170 17.88 -10.53 5.08
C PHE A 170 17.76 -11.08 3.65
N TRP A 171 17.46 -12.37 3.55
CA TRP A 171 17.17 -13.02 2.29
C TRP A 171 15.68 -13.34 2.20
N PHE A 172 15.08 -13.02 1.07
CA PHE A 172 13.66 -13.30 0.82
C PHE A 172 13.46 -13.85 -0.59
N GLU A 173 12.73 -14.95 -0.72
CA GLU A 173 12.48 -15.58 -2.02
C GLU A 173 11.23 -14.99 -2.66
N ASP A 174 11.44 -14.16 -3.67
CA ASP A 174 10.38 -13.54 -4.46
C ASP A 174 10.93 -13.09 -5.82
N GLU A 175 10.08 -12.53 -6.69
CA GLU A 175 10.50 -11.86 -7.90
C GLU A 175 10.64 -10.35 -7.64
N ILE A 176 11.84 -9.82 -7.86
CA ILE A 176 12.12 -8.40 -7.63
C ILE A 176 12.33 -7.69 -8.95
N TYR A 177 11.62 -6.59 -9.13
CA TYR A 177 11.70 -5.75 -10.31
C TYR A 177 12.85 -4.76 -10.27
N GLN A 178 13.41 -4.51 -11.45
CA GLN A 178 14.14 -3.31 -11.78
C GLN A 178 13.15 -2.34 -12.41
N GLU A 179 13.17 -1.09 -11.95
CA GLU A 179 12.20 -0.08 -12.36
C GLU A 179 12.84 0.98 -13.25
N LYS A 180 12.17 1.36 -14.33
CA LYS A 180 12.50 2.53 -15.15
C LYS A 180 11.68 3.75 -14.73
N ASN A 181 12.15 4.94 -15.06
CA ASN A 181 11.55 6.23 -14.68
C ASN A 181 11.38 6.38 -13.14
N TYR A 182 12.06 5.53 -12.39
CA TYR A 182 12.17 5.62 -10.94
C TYR A 182 13.30 6.58 -10.57
N SER A 183 13.07 7.40 -9.53
CA SER A 183 14.09 8.28 -8.96
C SER A 183 13.97 8.29 -7.44
N ARG A 184 15.10 8.04 -6.78
CA ARG A 184 15.22 8.13 -5.32
C ARG A 184 14.94 9.54 -4.80
N ASP A 185 15.17 10.58 -5.60
CA ASP A 185 14.86 11.97 -5.21
C ASP A 185 13.37 12.25 -5.08
N LYS A 186 12.52 11.35 -5.59
CA LYS A 186 11.07 11.45 -5.54
C LYS A 186 10.41 10.45 -4.58
N CYS A 187 11.16 9.46 -4.09
CA CYS A 187 10.65 8.37 -3.28
C CYS A 187 11.49 8.18 -2.01
N ARG A 188 10.82 7.92 -0.88
CA ARG A 188 11.46 7.41 0.33
C ARG A 188 11.60 5.91 0.18
N VAL A 189 12.82 5.43 -0.11
CA VAL A 189 13.10 4.00 -0.16
C VAL A 189 13.06 3.41 1.25
N LEU A 190 12.34 2.32 1.40
CA LEU A 190 12.17 1.58 2.65
C LEU A 190 12.99 0.30 2.65
N MET A 191 13.02 -0.38 1.49
CA MET A 191 13.84 -1.57 1.24
C MET A 191 14.46 -1.49 -0.15
N ARG A 192 15.67 -2.01 -0.31
CA ARG A 192 16.37 -2.18 -1.59
C ARG A 192 17.10 -3.51 -1.66
N LEU A 193 17.48 -3.93 -2.85
CA LEU A 193 18.43 -5.03 -2.99
C LEU A 193 19.83 -4.60 -2.55
N ASP A 194 20.63 -5.57 -2.07
CA ASP A 194 22.07 -5.40 -1.83
C ASP A 194 22.85 -5.69 -3.13
N PRO A 195 23.31 -4.68 -3.87
CA PRO A 195 23.96 -4.89 -5.15
C PRO A 195 25.29 -5.66 -5.04
N ALA A 196 25.92 -5.66 -3.86
CA ALA A 196 27.16 -6.42 -3.64
C ALA A 196 26.96 -7.95 -3.67
N LYS A 197 25.71 -8.39 -3.56
CA LYS A 197 25.33 -9.81 -3.55
C LYS A 197 24.58 -10.25 -4.82
N LEU A 198 24.58 -9.42 -5.88
CA LEU A 198 23.87 -9.66 -7.13
C LEU A 198 24.84 -9.89 -8.29
N ASP A 199 24.39 -10.67 -9.27
CA ASP A 199 25.05 -10.71 -10.57
C ASP A 199 24.69 -9.47 -11.41
N LEU A 200 25.50 -8.43 -11.29
CA LEU A 200 25.33 -7.18 -12.04
C LEU A 200 25.80 -7.28 -13.51
N LYS A 201 26.40 -8.40 -13.92
CA LYS A 201 26.79 -8.65 -15.32
C LYS A 201 25.66 -9.25 -16.15
N ASN A 202 24.53 -9.61 -15.50
CA ASN A 202 23.36 -10.07 -16.21
C ASN A 202 22.92 -9.00 -17.23
N PRO A 203 22.78 -9.35 -18.54
CA PRO A 203 22.43 -8.37 -19.58
C PRO A 203 21.05 -7.73 -19.42
N LYS A 204 20.21 -8.26 -18.54
CA LYS A 204 18.91 -7.68 -18.18
C LYS A 204 19.03 -6.60 -17.08
N VAL A 205 20.20 -6.38 -16.52
CA VAL A 205 20.46 -5.28 -15.59
C VAL A 205 20.72 -4.03 -16.43
N HIS A 206 19.77 -3.09 -16.42
CA HIS A 206 19.81 -1.87 -17.21
C HIS A 206 20.13 -0.63 -16.35
N ARG A 207 20.00 -0.72 -15.02
CA ARG A 207 20.27 0.39 -14.11
C ARG A 207 21.77 0.51 -13.80
N GLU A 208 22.40 1.55 -14.33
CA GLU A 208 23.82 1.83 -14.12
C GLU A 208 24.12 2.30 -12.69
N ASP A 209 23.13 2.90 -12.00
CA ASP A 209 23.25 3.36 -10.61
C ASP A 209 23.13 2.22 -9.59
N HIS A 210 22.73 1.03 -10.02
CA HIS A 210 22.50 -0.15 -9.19
C HIS A 210 21.60 0.08 -7.98
N ASP A 211 20.71 1.08 -8.06
CA ASP A 211 19.70 1.38 -7.04
C ASP A 211 18.41 0.63 -7.33
N PHE A 212 18.30 -0.59 -6.81
CA PHE A 212 17.16 -1.47 -7.01
C PHE A 212 16.22 -1.36 -5.80
N ALA A 213 15.32 -0.37 -5.82
CA ALA A 213 14.33 -0.22 -4.77
C ALA A 213 13.31 -1.37 -4.80
N VAL A 214 13.09 -1.99 -3.64
CA VAL A 214 12.12 -3.07 -3.43
C VAL A 214 10.79 -2.54 -2.93
N THR A 215 10.85 -1.54 -2.05
CA THR A 215 9.68 -0.94 -1.42
C THR A 215 9.94 0.54 -1.18
N TRP A 216 8.95 1.36 -1.50
CA TRP A 216 9.03 2.81 -1.24
C TRP A 216 7.69 3.41 -0.85
N ALA A 217 7.77 4.60 -0.28
CA ALA A 217 6.64 5.47 0.03
C ALA A 217 6.93 6.89 -0.44
N LYS A 218 5.89 7.62 -0.83
CA LYS A 218 5.98 9.03 -1.24
C LYS A 218 4.66 9.76 -1.03
N MET A 219 4.72 11.08 -1.03
CA MET A 219 3.55 11.91 -1.24
C MET A 219 3.31 12.13 -2.73
N TYR A 220 2.03 12.15 -3.13
CA TYR A 220 1.59 12.62 -4.44
C TYR A 220 0.49 13.65 -4.22
N GLY A 221 0.81 14.93 -4.36
CA GLY A 221 -0.03 16.01 -3.85
C GLY A 221 -0.28 15.86 -2.36
N LYS A 222 -1.55 15.75 -1.95
CA LYS A 222 -1.96 15.50 -0.57
C LYS A 222 -2.01 14.02 -0.20
N GLY A 223 -2.01 13.13 -1.20
CA GLY A 223 -2.19 11.69 -1.02
C GLY A 223 -0.91 10.95 -0.69
N ARG A 224 -1.07 9.75 -0.14
CA ARG A 224 0.00 8.86 0.32
C ARG A 224 0.09 7.66 -0.61
N VAL A 225 1.24 7.46 -1.21
CA VAL A 225 1.50 6.39 -2.18
C VAL A 225 2.54 5.45 -1.61
N TYR A 226 2.19 4.18 -1.52
CA TYR A 226 3.06 3.08 -1.13
C TYR A 226 3.18 2.09 -2.28
N TYR A 227 4.37 1.56 -2.49
CA TYR A 227 4.60 0.47 -3.43
C TYR A 227 5.56 -0.56 -2.84
N SER A 228 5.32 -1.82 -3.15
CA SER A 228 6.27 -2.91 -2.90
C SER A 228 6.24 -3.89 -4.06
N THR A 229 7.42 -4.29 -4.53
CA THR A 229 7.56 -5.37 -5.52
C THR A 229 7.33 -6.76 -4.92
N LEU A 230 7.31 -6.89 -3.59
CA LEU A 230 7.06 -8.16 -2.91
C LEU A 230 5.61 -8.61 -3.06
N GLY A 231 5.42 -9.89 -3.34
CA GLY A 231 4.09 -10.50 -3.47
C GLY A 231 3.89 -11.34 -4.73
N HIS A 232 4.91 -11.54 -5.59
CA HIS A 232 4.78 -12.39 -6.79
C HIS A 232 4.32 -13.81 -6.48
N ARG A 233 4.73 -14.36 -5.33
CA ARG A 233 4.45 -15.74 -4.95
C ARG A 233 3.32 -15.83 -3.94
N ASP A 234 2.53 -16.90 -4.01
CA ASP A 234 1.50 -17.21 -2.99
C ASP A 234 2.11 -17.31 -1.59
N GLU A 235 3.27 -17.99 -1.47
CA GLU A 235 3.95 -18.21 -0.20
C GLU A 235 4.43 -16.90 0.45
N SER A 236 4.63 -15.84 -0.34
CA SER A 236 4.95 -14.52 0.20
C SER A 236 3.80 -13.98 1.04
N TRP A 237 2.55 -14.19 0.62
CA TRP A 237 1.35 -13.74 1.34
C TRP A 237 1.07 -14.52 2.63
N ASP A 238 1.61 -15.73 2.76
CA ASP A 238 1.50 -16.54 3.99
C ASP A 238 2.52 -16.13 5.07
N ARG A 239 3.50 -15.28 4.72
CA ARG A 239 4.52 -14.80 5.66
C ARG A 239 3.97 -13.73 6.59
N PRO A 240 4.05 -13.93 7.92
CA PRO A 240 3.58 -12.92 8.88
C PRO A 240 4.24 -11.54 8.70
N GLU A 241 5.50 -11.51 8.28
CA GLU A 241 6.24 -10.28 8.06
C GLU A 241 5.66 -9.47 6.88
N ILE A 242 5.27 -10.15 5.79
CA ILE A 242 4.60 -9.55 4.63
C ILE A 242 3.21 -9.04 5.03
N GLN A 243 2.44 -9.87 5.73
CA GLN A 243 1.10 -9.48 6.20
C GLN A 243 1.17 -8.23 7.08
N LYS A 244 2.11 -8.19 8.03
CA LYS A 244 2.30 -7.02 8.88
C LYS A 244 2.77 -5.79 8.09
N MET A 245 3.67 -5.97 7.13
CA MET A 245 4.11 -4.90 6.23
C MET A 245 2.92 -4.26 5.51
N TYR A 246 2.04 -5.06 4.92
CA TYR A 246 0.86 -4.52 4.21
C TYR A 246 -0.20 -3.96 5.15
N ILE A 247 -0.38 -4.49 6.37
CA ILE A 247 -1.24 -3.86 7.37
C ILE A 247 -0.77 -2.42 7.65
N GLU A 248 0.51 -2.25 7.92
CA GLU A 248 1.06 -0.93 8.27
C GLU A 248 1.12 0.01 7.05
N ALA A 249 1.38 -0.51 5.84
CA ALA A 249 1.32 0.24 4.59
C ALA A 249 -0.11 0.80 4.34
N ILE A 250 -1.14 -0.02 4.50
CA ILE A 250 -2.54 0.37 4.35
C ILE A 250 -2.93 1.39 5.42
N LYS A 251 -2.53 1.17 6.68
CA LYS A 251 -2.74 2.14 7.77
C LYS A 251 -2.13 3.50 7.44
N TRP A 252 -0.89 3.50 6.97
CA TRP A 252 -0.21 4.74 6.60
C TRP A 252 -0.89 5.42 5.41
N ALA A 253 -1.21 4.69 4.36
CA ALA A 253 -1.89 5.21 3.18
C ALA A 253 -3.27 5.81 3.53
N MET A 254 -4.00 5.22 4.47
CA MET A 254 -5.30 5.70 4.95
C MET A 254 -5.21 6.81 6.01
N GLY A 255 -4.00 7.25 6.39
CA GLY A 255 -3.82 8.30 7.40
C GLY A 255 -4.09 7.87 8.83
N LEU A 256 -4.04 6.57 9.14
CA LEU A 256 -4.20 6.04 10.50
C LEU A 256 -2.89 6.09 11.32
N VAL A 257 -1.76 6.19 10.66
CA VAL A 257 -0.43 6.39 11.24
C VAL A 257 0.36 7.36 10.37
N ASP A 258 1.30 8.08 10.97
CA ASP A 258 2.19 9.01 10.26
C ASP A 258 3.60 8.44 10.14
N ALA A 259 4.31 8.84 9.09
CA ALA A 259 5.73 8.56 8.88
C ALA A 259 6.36 9.66 8.02
N ASP A 260 7.66 9.88 8.22
CA ASP A 260 8.47 10.74 7.35
C ASP A 260 8.76 10.00 6.03
N VAL A 261 8.35 10.59 4.93
CA VAL A 261 8.60 10.09 3.58
C VAL A 261 9.47 11.04 2.75
N THR A 262 10.21 11.93 3.43
CA THR A 262 11.21 12.77 2.77
C THR A 262 12.23 11.88 2.07
N PRO A 263 12.46 12.05 0.75
CA PRO A 263 13.44 11.28 0.00
C PRO A 263 14.82 11.36 0.65
N ARG A 264 15.62 10.30 0.51
CA ARG A 264 17.01 10.25 1.00
C ARG A 264 17.94 9.79 -0.12
N PRO A 265 19.15 10.33 -0.19
CA PRO A 265 20.16 9.80 -1.10
C PRO A 265 20.47 8.34 -0.77
N LEU A 266 21.13 7.66 -1.69
CA LEU A 266 21.68 6.32 -1.46
C LEU A 266 22.71 6.41 -0.31
N PRO A 267 22.63 5.54 0.70
CA PRO A 267 23.57 5.50 1.83
C PRO A 267 25.00 5.24 1.41
#